data_7e278a91e819ac7abcc332d6c7a2e0b6
#
_entry.id   7e278a91e819ac7abcc332d6c7a2e0b6
#
_cell.length_a   1.000
_cell.length_b   1.000
_cell.length_c   1.000
_cell.angle_alpha   90.00
_cell.angle_beta   90.00
_cell.angle_gamma   90.00
#
_symmetry.space_group_name_H-M   'P 1'
#
loop_
_entity.id
_entity.type
_entity.pdbx_description
1 polymer ?
#
loop_
_entity_poly.entity_id
_entity_poly.type
_entity_poly.pdbx_seq_one_letter_code
_entity_poly.pdbx_strand_id
1 'polypeptide(L)'
;MTTSPHPIDILAFLTDEGVACPKLKIVDVGAMDVGEAEPWSRLVTADAATLIGFEPNAPECEKLNQAGRANCQFLPHALGDGGRHVLHIGTEPMTSSLYPPDPAVMQQFHALWELCEPVRKEPLETVRLDDVTEAQPADFLKLDVQGAELLVLEGAVDTLTDTLAVQTEVNFLPIYKGQALFADVDIFLRAQGFTFHTMVGVGSRPYRPLIKDGNLNRGFAQVIWSNAVYIRDPADFPELAQSQPEALLKLAVLTHELYGAFDFAALALQHYGAAHKPGLATAYIRALMVADPSITAQK
;
A
#
# COMPACT_ATOMS: atom_id res chain seq x y z
N MET A 1 -18.30 -16.54 -1.06
CA MET A 1 -18.25 -15.22 -0.38
C MET A 1 -17.25 -15.36 0.76
N THR A 2 -16.11 -14.70 0.67
CA THR A 2 -15.13 -14.66 1.76
C THR A 2 -15.73 -13.78 2.87
N THR A 3 -15.91 -14.35 4.06
CA THR A 3 -16.36 -13.61 5.24
C THR A 3 -15.33 -12.53 5.57
N SER A 4 -15.77 -11.34 5.96
CA SER A 4 -14.87 -10.28 6.45
C SER A 4 -14.05 -10.82 7.64
N PRO A 5 -12.73 -10.57 7.70
CA PRO A 5 -11.92 -10.90 8.87
C PRO A 5 -12.21 -9.96 10.06
N HIS A 6 -13.03 -8.93 9.85
CA HIS A 6 -13.36 -7.88 10.82
C HIS A 6 -14.71 -8.14 11.51
N PRO A 7 -14.98 -7.50 12.65
CA PRO A 7 -16.21 -7.69 13.41
C PRO A 7 -17.49 -7.48 12.60
N ILE A 8 -17.46 -6.54 11.66
CA ILE A 8 -18.58 -6.28 10.73
C ILE A 8 -18.06 -6.20 9.29
N ASP A 9 -18.96 -6.39 8.35
CA ASP A 9 -18.75 -6.10 6.93
C ASP A 9 -19.16 -4.65 6.66
N ILE A 10 -18.19 -3.76 6.43
CA ILE A 10 -18.47 -2.33 6.23
C ILE A 10 -19.26 -2.06 4.95
N LEU A 11 -19.08 -2.85 3.88
CA LEU A 11 -19.79 -2.68 2.63
C LEU A 11 -21.28 -3.03 2.82
N ALA A 12 -21.55 -4.14 3.52
CA ALA A 12 -22.92 -4.50 3.89
C ALA A 12 -23.55 -3.48 4.82
N PHE A 13 -22.81 -3.02 5.85
CA PHE A 13 -23.26 -1.98 6.77
C PHE A 13 -23.66 -0.69 6.04
N LEU A 14 -22.83 -0.17 5.15
CA LEU A 14 -23.13 1.05 4.37
C LEU A 14 -24.38 0.84 3.51
N THR A 15 -24.52 -0.33 2.88
CA THR A 15 -25.72 -0.68 2.09
C THR A 15 -26.97 -0.70 2.93
N ASP A 16 -26.95 -1.33 4.11
CA ASP A 16 -28.08 -1.41 5.05
C ASP A 16 -28.48 -0.02 5.57
N GLU A 17 -27.51 0.87 5.74
CA GLU A 17 -27.75 2.29 6.09
C GLU A 17 -28.22 3.12 4.88
N GLY A 18 -28.32 2.54 3.69
CA GLY A 18 -28.74 3.25 2.47
C GLY A 18 -27.69 4.23 1.95
N VAL A 19 -26.41 3.96 2.20
CA VAL A 19 -25.27 4.75 1.74
C VAL A 19 -24.51 3.95 0.67
N ALA A 20 -24.51 4.46 -0.57
CA ALA A 20 -23.73 3.88 -1.64
C ALA A 20 -22.27 4.34 -1.51
N CYS A 21 -21.35 3.41 -1.32
CA CYS A 21 -19.91 3.70 -1.41
C CYS A 21 -19.47 3.62 -2.88
N PRO A 22 -18.83 4.66 -3.42
CA PRO A 22 -18.27 4.60 -4.76
C PRO A 22 -17.18 3.55 -4.86
N LYS A 23 -17.04 2.97 -6.05
CA LYS A 23 -15.99 1.98 -6.31
C LYS A 23 -14.61 2.59 -6.16
N LEU A 24 -13.75 1.91 -5.44
CA LEU A 24 -12.35 2.30 -5.23
C LEU A 24 -11.49 2.00 -6.45
N LYS A 25 -10.46 2.81 -6.70
CA LYS A 25 -9.37 2.45 -7.60
C LYS A 25 -8.09 2.23 -6.80
N ILE A 26 -7.58 1.02 -6.88
CA ILE A 26 -6.35 0.57 -6.24
C ILE A 26 -5.27 0.51 -7.32
N VAL A 27 -4.12 1.10 -7.02
CA VAL A 27 -2.92 1.02 -7.84
C VAL A 27 -1.85 0.25 -7.07
N ASP A 28 -1.35 -0.84 -7.66
CA ASP A 28 -0.31 -1.69 -7.09
C ASP A 28 0.95 -1.65 -7.95
N VAL A 29 2.01 -1.07 -7.43
CA VAL A 29 3.31 -0.94 -8.11
C VAL A 29 4.28 -1.98 -7.58
N GLY A 30 4.76 -2.83 -8.47
CA GLY A 30 5.46 -4.06 -8.14
C GLY A 30 4.47 -5.20 -7.87
N ALA A 31 3.51 -5.38 -8.77
CA ALA A 31 2.36 -6.29 -8.64
C ALA A 31 2.71 -7.76 -8.97
N MET A 32 3.91 -8.21 -8.58
CA MET A 32 4.33 -9.61 -8.77
C MET A 32 3.45 -10.55 -7.93
N ASP A 33 3.02 -11.66 -8.51
CA ASP A 33 2.28 -12.70 -7.78
C ASP A 33 3.24 -13.51 -6.89
N VAL A 34 3.20 -13.25 -5.60
CA VAL A 34 3.99 -13.97 -4.59
C VAL A 34 3.22 -15.14 -3.95
N GLY A 35 2.02 -15.45 -4.47
CA GLY A 35 1.19 -16.58 -4.01
C GLY A 35 0.41 -16.32 -2.72
N GLU A 36 0.43 -15.10 -2.19
CA GLU A 36 -0.38 -14.67 -1.06
C GLU A 36 -1.52 -13.74 -1.53
N ALA A 37 -2.66 -13.79 -0.84
CA ALA A 37 -3.77 -12.91 -1.16
C ALA A 37 -3.48 -11.48 -0.68
N GLU A 38 -3.52 -10.53 -1.60
CA GLU A 38 -3.35 -9.13 -1.26
C GLU A 38 -4.46 -8.62 -0.33
N PRO A 39 -4.17 -7.69 0.59
CA PRO A 39 -5.13 -7.20 1.58
C PRO A 39 -6.44 -6.68 0.97
N TRP A 40 -6.37 -6.10 -0.22
CA TRP A 40 -7.54 -5.55 -0.95
C TRP A 40 -8.30 -6.60 -1.78
N SER A 41 -7.86 -7.86 -1.80
CA SER A 41 -8.48 -8.93 -2.65
C SER A 41 -9.98 -9.05 -2.42
N ARG A 42 -10.45 -8.83 -1.17
CA ARG A 42 -11.88 -8.87 -0.83
C ARG A 42 -12.65 -7.73 -1.50
N LEU A 43 -12.12 -6.51 -1.50
CA LEU A 43 -12.74 -5.35 -2.13
C LEU A 43 -12.88 -5.55 -3.65
N VAL A 44 -11.84 -6.08 -4.30
CA VAL A 44 -11.84 -6.38 -5.74
C VAL A 44 -12.86 -7.48 -6.06
N THR A 45 -12.87 -8.56 -5.28
CA THR A 45 -13.80 -9.71 -5.46
C THR A 45 -15.26 -9.32 -5.21
N ALA A 46 -15.51 -8.39 -4.27
CA ALA A 46 -16.83 -7.87 -3.97
C ALA A 46 -17.32 -6.81 -4.97
N ASP A 47 -16.56 -6.54 -6.03
CA ASP A 47 -16.83 -5.46 -7.00
C ASP A 47 -16.83 -4.04 -6.39
N ALA A 48 -16.23 -3.89 -5.21
CA ALA A 48 -16.09 -2.62 -4.51
C ALA A 48 -14.82 -1.86 -4.89
N ALA A 49 -13.88 -2.51 -5.60
CA ALA A 49 -12.66 -1.90 -6.11
C ALA A 49 -12.28 -2.40 -7.50
N THR A 50 -11.54 -1.57 -8.23
CA THR A 50 -10.75 -1.97 -9.41
C THR A 50 -9.27 -1.93 -9.05
N LEU A 51 -8.49 -2.84 -9.61
CA LEU A 51 -7.04 -2.93 -9.45
C LEU A 51 -6.33 -2.62 -10.78
N ILE A 52 -5.42 -1.67 -10.74
CA ILE A 52 -4.42 -1.45 -11.80
C ILE A 52 -3.06 -1.84 -11.21
N GLY A 53 -2.47 -2.93 -11.72
CA GLY A 53 -1.16 -3.42 -11.29
C GLY A 53 -0.08 -3.05 -12.31
N PHE A 54 1.13 -2.80 -11.83
CA PHE A 54 2.29 -2.52 -12.66
C PHE A 54 3.35 -3.60 -12.46
N GLU A 55 3.64 -4.34 -13.54
CA GLU A 55 4.65 -5.40 -13.58
C GLU A 55 5.52 -5.23 -14.83
N PRO A 56 6.76 -4.72 -14.70
CA PRO A 56 7.62 -4.43 -15.85
C PRO A 56 8.09 -5.67 -16.62
N ASN A 57 8.07 -6.86 -15.99
CA ASN A 57 8.36 -8.10 -16.69
C ASN A 57 7.17 -8.48 -17.59
N ALA A 58 7.27 -8.21 -18.90
CA ALA A 58 6.18 -8.40 -19.84
C ALA A 58 5.58 -9.83 -19.85
N PRO A 59 6.36 -10.93 -19.83
CA PRO A 59 5.82 -12.29 -19.66
C PRO A 59 5.03 -12.48 -18.37
N GLU A 60 5.47 -11.93 -17.25
CA GLU A 60 4.78 -12.04 -15.96
C GLU A 60 3.51 -11.19 -15.95
N CYS A 61 3.57 -9.97 -16.50
CA CYS A 61 2.41 -9.10 -16.69
C CYS A 61 1.33 -9.79 -17.56
N GLU A 62 1.73 -10.42 -18.66
CA GLU A 62 0.81 -11.17 -19.52
C GLU A 62 0.16 -12.34 -18.77
N LYS A 63 0.91 -13.11 -17.98
CA LYS A 63 0.41 -14.20 -17.15
C LYS A 63 -0.60 -13.70 -16.11
N LEU A 64 -0.34 -12.56 -15.45
CA LEU A 64 -1.27 -11.92 -14.52
C LEU A 64 -2.59 -11.56 -15.21
N ASN A 65 -2.55 -11.00 -16.42
CA ASN A 65 -3.75 -10.68 -17.20
C ASN A 65 -4.48 -11.93 -17.68
N GLN A 66 -3.76 -12.99 -18.08
CA GLN A 66 -4.35 -14.27 -18.50
C GLN A 66 -5.07 -15.00 -17.38
N ALA A 67 -4.74 -14.72 -16.12
CA ALA A 67 -5.46 -15.26 -14.97
C ALA A 67 -6.93 -14.80 -14.94
N GLY A 68 -7.30 -13.79 -15.73
CA GLY A 68 -8.68 -13.35 -15.95
C GLY A 68 -9.39 -12.86 -14.69
N ARG A 69 -8.67 -12.31 -13.72
CA ARG A 69 -9.26 -11.79 -12.48
C ARG A 69 -10.17 -10.60 -12.81
N ALA A 70 -11.45 -10.70 -12.42
CA ALA A 70 -12.40 -9.61 -12.61
C ALA A 70 -11.92 -8.34 -11.90
N ASN A 71 -12.18 -7.17 -12.51
CA ASN A 71 -11.79 -5.86 -11.98
C ASN A 71 -10.27 -5.64 -11.83
N CYS A 72 -9.43 -6.45 -12.46
CA CYS A 72 -7.97 -6.33 -12.45
C CYS A 72 -7.45 -6.09 -13.87
N GLN A 73 -6.49 -5.17 -13.99
CA GLN A 73 -5.70 -4.95 -15.20
C GLN A 73 -4.24 -4.76 -14.80
N PHE A 74 -3.32 -5.37 -15.56
CA PHE A 74 -1.89 -5.23 -15.32
C PHE A 74 -1.22 -4.59 -16.53
N LEU A 75 -0.34 -3.62 -16.27
CA LEU A 75 0.35 -2.83 -17.28
C LEU A 75 1.86 -3.14 -17.23
N PRO A 76 2.52 -3.35 -18.39
CA PRO A 76 3.93 -3.72 -18.43
C PRO A 76 4.84 -2.49 -18.36
N HIS A 77 4.63 -1.64 -17.36
CA HIS A 77 5.43 -0.43 -17.17
C HIS A 77 6.23 -0.51 -15.86
N ALA A 78 7.50 -0.12 -15.94
CA ALA A 78 8.26 0.24 -14.76
C ALA A 78 7.93 1.70 -14.40
N LEU A 79 7.50 1.94 -13.17
CA LEU A 79 7.21 3.29 -12.71
C LEU A 79 8.47 3.95 -12.10
N GLY A 80 8.56 5.27 -12.26
CA GLY A 80 9.64 6.09 -11.74
C GLY A 80 9.49 7.55 -12.17
N ASP A 81 10.60 8.21 -12.47
CA ASP A 81 10.67 9.61 -12.87
C ASP A 81 10.44 9.88 -14.38
N GLY A 82 10.20 8.82 -15.17
CA GLY A 82 10.12 8.89 -16.64
C GLY A 82 11.47 8.85 -17.33
N GLY A 83 12.55 8.57 -16.60
CA GLY A 83 13.92 8.51 -17.09
C GLY A 83 14.39 7.11 -17.48
N ARG A 84 15.67 7.06 -17.87
CA ARG A 84 16.39 5.81 -18.18
C ARG A 84 17.23 5.39 -17.00
N HIS A 85 17.04 4.17 -16.60
CA HIS A 85 17.72 3.55 -15.45
C HIS A 85 18.38 2.23 -15.84
N VAL A 86 19.06 1.63 -14.87
CA VAL A 86 19.59 0.27 -14.96
C VAL A 86 18.90 -0.58 -13.93
N LEU A 87 18.15 -1.60 -14.38
CA LEU A 87 17.59 -2.60 -13.49
C LEU A 87 18.68 -3.61 -13.11
N HIS A 88 18.92 -3.75 -11.82
CA HIS A 88 19.78 -4.77 -11.24
C HIS A 88 18.91 -5.98 -10.87
N ILE A 89 18.97 -7.03 -11.70
CA ILE A 89 18.17 -8.24 -11.49
C ILE A 89 18.85 -9.10 -10.44
N GLY A 90 18.19 -9.31 -9.31
CA GLY A 90 18.66 -10.13 -8.21
C GLY A 90 18.60 -11.62 -8.50
N THR A 91 19.27 -12.42 -7.66
CA THR A 91 19.18 -13.89 -7.69
C THR A 91 17.73 -14.33 -7.57
N GLU A 92 16.97 -13.71 -6.67
CA GLU A 92 15.52 -13.82 -6.62
C GLU A 92 14.89 -12.64 -7.38
N PRO A 93 14.08 -12.86 -8.42
CA PRO A 93 13.52 -11.79 -9.27
C PRO A 93 12.79 -10.70 -8.49
N MET A 94 12.10 -11.06 -7.41
CA MET A 94 11.38 -10.14 -6.54
C MET A 94 12.27 -9.14 -5.79
N THR A 95 13.60 -9.34 -5.78
CA THR A 95 14.57 -8.43 -5.16
C THR A 95 15.26 -7.51 -6.16
N SER A 96 14.78 -7.49 -7.40
CA SER A 96 15.35 -6.65 -8.46
C SER A 96 15.06 -5.18 -8.19
N SER A 97 16.04 -4.31 -8.41
CA SER A 97 15.99 -2.90 -8.05
C SER A 97 16.59 -1.99 -9.12
N LEU A 98 16.13 -0.76 -9.19
CA LEU A 98 16.78 0.32 -9.95
C LEU A 98 18.08 0.78 -9.29
N TYR A 99 18.28 0.47 -8.02
CA TYR A 99 19.49 0.79 -7.28
C TYR A 99 20.40 -0.44 -7.10
N PRO A 100 21.73 -0.29 -7.20
CA PRO A 100 22.63 -1.41 -6.98
C PRO A 100 22.59 -1.86 -5.51
N PRO A 101 22.41 -3.17 -5.21
CA PRO A 101 22.51 -3.69 -3.84
C PRO A 101 23.87 -3.33 -3.21
N ASP A 102 23.88 -3.02 -1.90
CA ASP A 102 25.10 -2.73 -1.19
C ASP A 102 25.65 -3.97 -0.45
N PRO A 103 26.69 -4.63 -0.97
CA PRO A 103 27.25 -5.81 -0.33
C PRO A 103 27.86 -5.50 1.05
N ALA A 104 28.33 -4.25 1.29
CA ALA A 104 28.92 -3.89 2.57
C ALA A 104 27.87 -3.88 3.71
N VAL A 105 26.61 -3.64 3.38
CA VAL A 105 25.48 -3.71 4.33
C VAL A 105 24.87 -5.10 4.32
N MET A 106 24.50 -5.63 3.15
CA MET A 106 23.71 -6.86 3.06
C MET A 106 24.48 -8.11 3.53
N GLN A 107 25.79 -8.19 3.31
CA GLN A 107 26.62 -9.33 3.74
C GLN A 107 26.80 -9.42 5.26
N GLN A 108 26.46 -8.39 6.02
CA GLN A 108 26.41 -8.45 7.48
C GLN A 108 25.29 -9.34 7.99
N PHE A 109 24.24 -9.55 7.17
CA PHE A 109 23.06 -10.32 7.50
C PHE A 109 23.07 -11.70 6.83
N HIS A 110 22.39 -12.67 7.46
CA HIS A 110 22.14 -13.95 6.81
C HIS A 110 21.09 -13.82 5.71
N ALA A 111 21.29 -14.55 4.63
CA ALA A 111 20.37 -14.71 3.50
C ALA A 111 19.98 -13.41 2.74
N LEU A 112 20.47 -12.24 3.13
CA LEU A 112 20.05 -11.00 2.47
C LEU A 112 20.82 -10.77 1.16
N TRP A 113 22.16 -10.88 1.21
CA TRP A 113 22.98 -10.73 0.00
C TRP A 113 22.68 -11.82 -1.03
N GLU A 114 22.54 -13.05 -0.58
CA GLU A 114 22.30 -14.22 -1.43
C GLU A 114 21.02 -14.11 -2.28
N LEU A 115 20.02 -13.40 -1.77
CA LEU A 115 18.77 -13.12 -2.49
C LEU A 115 18.91 -11.96 -3.49
N CYS A 116 19.65 -10.91 -3.07
CA CYS A 116 19.73 -9.64 -3.78
C CYS A 116 20.97 -9.51 -4.68
N GLU A 117 21.91 -10.49 -4.62
CA GLU A 117 23.13 -10.44 -5.46
C GLU A 117 22.75 -10.31 -6.94
N PRO A 118 23.23 -9.26 -7.64
CA PRO A 118 22.79 -9.00 -9.00
C PRO A 118 23.41 -10.02 -9.96
N VAL A 119 22.57 -10.81 -10.61
CA VAL A 119 22.96 -11.80 -11.62
C VAL A 119 23.03 -11.18 -13.02
N ARG A 120 22.31 -10.09 -13.28
CA ARG A 120 22.23 -9.41 -14.57
C ARG A 120 21.87 -7.93 -14.38
N LYS A 121 22.22 -7.11 -15.36
CA LYS A 121 21.84 -5.71 -15.47
C LYS A 121 21.19 -5.46 -16.81
N GLU A 122 20.07 -4.73 -16.82
CA GLU A 122 19.36 -4.40 -18.03
C GLU A 122 19.01 -2.90 -18.06
N PRO A 123 19.09 -2.26 -19.23
CA PRO A 123 18.53 -0.90 -19.35
C PRO A 123 17.01 -0.97 -19.20
N LEU A 124 16.44 -0.02 -18.48
CA LEU A 124 15.01 0.09 -18.23
C LEU A 124 14.58 1.55 -18.37
N GLU A 125 13.52 1.78 -19.13
CA GLU A 125 12.85 3.08 -19.19
C GLU A 125 11.69 3.06 -18.19
N THR A 126 11.60 4.10 -17.37
CA THR A 126 10.48 4.27 -16.45
C THR A 126 9.44 5.21 -17.02
N VAL A 127 8.22 5.11 -16.51
CA VAL A 127 7.10 5.99 -16.81
C VAL A 127 6.66 6.66 -15.51
N ARG A 128 6.28 7.93 -15.55
CA ARG A 128 5.67 8.59 -14.39
C ARG A 128 4.26 8.06 -14.19
N LEU A 129 3.85 7.83 -12.95
CA LEU A 129 2.48 7.42 -12.67
C LEU A 129 1.46 8.49 -13.11
N ASP A 130 1.83 9.76 -13.02
CA ASP A 130 1.02 10.90 -13.49
C ASP A 130 0.69 10.83 -14.99
N ASP A 131 1.53 10.15 -15.80
CA ASP A 131 1.34 10.01 -17.25
C ASP A 131 0.51 8.78 -17.64
N VAL A 132 0.09 7.94 -16.67
CA VAL A 132 -0.68 6.71 -16.93
C VAL A 132 -2.16 6.95 -16.65
N THR A 133 -2.93 7.22 -17.70
CA THR A 133 -4.36 7.57 -17.62
C THR A 133 -5.21 6.47 -16.98
N GLU A 134 -4.91 5.20 -17.23
CA GLU A 134 -5.65 4.05 -16.69
C GLU A 134 -5.60 4.00 -15.17
N ALA A 135 -4.50 4.49 -14.58
CA ALA A 135 -4.30 4.52 -13.15
C ALA A 135 -5.01 5.71 -12.46
N GLN A 136 -5.51 6.69 -13.22
CA GLN A 136 -6.09 7.91 -12.66
C GLN A 136 -7.62 7.87 -12.53
N PRO A 137 -8.19 8.55 -11.51
CA PRO A 137 -7.55 8.88 -10.24
C PRO A 137 -7.31 7.62 -9.39
N ALA A 138 -6.27 7.60 -8.56
CA ALA A 138 -5.96 6.51 -7.65
C ALA A 138 -6.46 6.83 -6.23
N ASP A 139 -7.30 5.97 -5.65
CA ASP A 139 -7.75 6.14 -4.26
C ASP A 139 -6.75 5.54 -3.25
N PHE A 140 -6.11 4.45 -3.63
CA PHE A 140 -5.10 3.75 -2.83
C PHE A 140 -3.91 3.38 -3.70
N LEU A 141 -2.71 3.72 -3.23
CA LEU A 141 -1.45 3.44 -3.90
C LEU A 141 -0.59 2.52 -3.02
N LYS A 142 -0.23 1.33 -3.52
CA LYS A 142 0.77 0.45 -2.89
C LYS A 142 2.05 0.47 -3.71
N LEU A 143 3.18 0.60 -3.03
CA LEU A 143 4.52 0.60 -3.62
C LEU A 143 5.40 -0.46 -2.97
N ASP A 144 6.01 -1.29 -3.79
CA ASP A 144 7.04 -2.24 -3.41
C ASP A 144 7.97 -2.45 -4.62
N VAL A 145 8.94 -1.57 -4.75
CA VAL A 145 9.85 -1.49 -5.91
C VAL A 145 11.31 -1.54 -5.50
N GLN A 146 11.54 -2.14 -4.34
CA GLN A 146 12.86 -2.52 -3.85
C GLN A 146 13.85 -1.34 -3.81
N GLY A 147 13.47 -0.28 -3.09
CA GLY A 147 14.27 0.90 -2.79
C GLY A 147 14.03 2.09 -3.72
N ALA A 148 13.21 1.96 -4.76
CA ALA A 148 12.88 3.06 -5.68
C ALA A 148 11.53 3.74 -5.37
N GLU A 149 10.96 3.52 -4.19
CA GLU A 149 9.62 4.00 -3.80
C GLU A 149 9.53 5.53 -3.87
N LEU A 150 10.53 6.25 -3.37
CA LEU A 150 10.54 7.72 -3.46
C LEU A 150 10.60 8.20 -4.91
N LEU A 151 11.37 7.53 -5.78
CA LEU A 151 11.44 7.86 -7.20
C LEU A 151 10.07 7.72 -7.89
N VAL A 152 9.30 6.69 -7.54
CA VAL A 152 7.92 6.50 -8.03
C VAL A 152 7.00 7.58 -7.48
N LEU A 153 7.10 7.91 -6.19
CA LEU A 153 6.29 8.95 -5.55
C LEU A 153 6.55 10.34 -6.15
N GLU A 154 7.80 10.65 -6.48
CA GLU A 154 8.17 11.89 -7.19
C GLU A 154 7.58 11.96 -8.61
N GLY A 155 7.37 10.81 -9.25
CA GLY A 155 6.66 10.68 -10.53
C GLY A 155 5.13 10.58 -10.42
N ALA A 156 4.57 10.78 -9.22
CA ALA A 156 3.15 10.61 -8.90
C ALA A 156 2.53 11.82 -8.18
N VAL A 157 3.13 13.00 -8.28
CA VAL A 157 2.72 14.19 -7.50
C VAL A 157 1.29 14.61 -7.81
N ASP A 158 0.88 14.58 -9.08
CA ASP A 158 -0.48 14.92 -9.49
C ASP A 158 -1.46 13.83 -9.04
N THR A 159 -1.09 12.56 -9.19
CA THR A 159 -1.86 11.39 -8.72
C THR A 159 -2.11 11.46 -7.22
N LEU A 160 -1.08 11.81 -6.44
CA LEU A 160 -1.15 11.93 -4.98
C LEU A 160 -2.16 12.98 -4.53
N THR A 161 -2.55 13.95 -5.36
CA THR A 161 -3.56 14.97 -5.00
C THR A 161 -4.91 14.34 -4.69
N ASP A 162 -5.32 13.31 -5.43
CA ASP A 162 -6.59 12.60 -5.26
C ASP A 162 -6.46 11.32 -4.41
N THR A 163 -5.22 10.85 -4.14
CA THR A 163 -4.97 9.62 -3.40
C THR A 163 -5.35 9.77 -1.93
N LEU A 164 -6.04 8.81 -1.38
CA LEU A 164 -6.55 8.82 0.00
C LEU A 164 -5.61 8.11 0.98
N ALA A 165 -4.96 7.05 0.54
CA ALA A 165 -4.00 6.31 1.34
C ALA A 165 -2.86 5.76 0.47
N VAL A 166 -1.66 5.69 1.06
CA VAL A 166 -0.44 5.14 0.45
C VAL A 166 0.13 4.08 1.39
N GLN A 167 0.41 2.90 0.88
CA GLN A 167 1.22 1.88 1.54
C GLN A 167 2.50 1.71 0.75
N THR A 168 3.65 1.93 1.37
CA THR A 168 4.93 1.86 0.68
C THR A 168 5.95 1.09 1.49
N GLU A 169 6.73 0.21 0.84
CA GLU A 169 7.91 -0.32 1.51
C GLU A 169 8.85 0.83 1.87
N VAL A 170 9.42 0.77 3.05
CA VAL A 170 10.42 1.73 3.52
C VAL A 170 11.57 0.98 4.16
N ASN A 171 12.77 1.45 3.90
CA ASN A 171 13.98 0.86 4.44
C ASN A 171 14.55 1.73 5.57
N PHE A 172 15.01 1.09 6.64
CA PHE A 172 15.67 1.73 7.78
C PHE A 172 17.20 1.63 7.70
N LEU A 173 17.70 0.78 6.80
CA LEU A 173 19.10 0.63 6.47
C LEU A 173 19.31 0.80 4.96
N PRO A 174 20.45 1.39 4.52
CA PRO A 174 20.73 1.60 3.11
C PRO A 174 21.18 0.29 2.42
N ILE A 175 20.24 -0.64 2.23
CA ILE A 175 20.53 -1.95 1.61
C ILE A 175 20.78 -1.83 0.10
N TYR A 176 20.30 -0.77 -0.54
CA TYR A 176 20.66 -0.39 -1.90
C TYR A 176 21.41 0.93 -1.90
N LYS A 177 22.41 1.09 -2.77
CA LYS A 177 23.23 2.31 -2.86
C LYS A 177 22.44 3.47 -3.46
N GLY A 178 22.29 4.54 -2.72
CA GLY A 178 21.59 5.74 -3.18
C GLY A 178 20.08 5.70 -3.02
N GLN A 179 19.51 4.65 -2.42
CA GLN A 179 18.09 4.58 -2.09
C GLN A 179 17.70 5.62 -1.04
N ALA A 180 16.44 6.04 -1.08
CA ALA A 180 15.80 6.77 -0.02
C ALA A 180 15.54 5.85 1.19
N LEU A 181 15.55 6.44 2.40
CA LEU A 181 15.18 5.75 3.63
C LEU A 181 13.80 6.21 4.12
N PHE A 182 13.28 5.57 5.17
CA PHE A 182 12.00 5.94 5.79
C PHE A 182 11.85 7.45 6.02
N ALA A 183 12.90 8.12 6.51
CA ALA A 183 12.83 9.55 6.79
C ALA A 183 12.59 10.40 5.54
N ASP A 184 13.19 10.03 4.41
CA ASP A 184 13.04 10.75 3.15
C ASP A 184 11.63 10.59 2.59
N VAL A 185 11.09 9.37 2.64
CA VAL A 185 9.70 9.05 2.24
C VAL A 185 8.69 9.74 3.16
N ASP A 186 8.92 9.74 4.47
CA ASP A 186 8.05 10.39 5.46
C ASP A 186 7.98 11.92 5.23
N ILE A 187 9.12 12.56 5.02
CA ILE A 187 9.16 14.00 4.71
C ILE A 187 8.40 14.31 3.43
N PHE A 188 8.60 13.51 2.38
CA PHE A 188 7.93 13.70 1.11
C PHE A 188 6.41 13.56 1.23
N LEU A 189 5.92 12.45 1.79
CA LEU A 189 4.48 12.19 1.89
C LEU A 189 3.76 13.19 2.81
N ARG A 190 4.41 13.63 3.90
CA ARG A 190 3.86 14.72 4.73
C ARG A 190 3.73 16.03 3.97
N ALA A 191 4.67 16.35 3.08
CA ALA A 191 4.58 17.53 2.23
C ALA A 191 3.44 17.41 1.18
N GLN A 192 2.99 16.18 0.86
CA GLN A 192 1.83 15.90 -0.01
C GLN A 192 0.50 15.81 0.75
N GLY A 193 0.44 16.18 2.04
CA GLY A 193 -0.80 16.18 2.84
C GLY A 193 -1.19 14.82 3.43
N PHE A 194 -0.22 13.93 3.63
CA PHE A 194 -0.46 12.66 4.29
C PHE A 194 0.07 12.65 5.72
N THR A 195 -0.60 11.89 6.58
CA THR A 195 -0.17 11.58 7.93
C THR A 195 0.25 10.12 8.01
N PHE A 196 1.41 9.86 8.65
CA PHE A 196 1.81 8.48 8.96
C PHE A 196 0.78 7.83 9.89
N HIS A 197 0.32 6.65 9.51
CA HIS A 197 -0.71 5.92 10.26
C HIS A 197 -0.14 4.73 11.03
N THR A 198 0.51 3.79 10.34
CA THR A 198 1.03 2.57 10.97
C THR A 198 2.12 1.91 10.11
N MET A 199 2.77 0.90 10.70
CA MET A 199 3.63 -0.06 9.98
C MET A 199 2.91 -1.39 9.84
N VAL A 200 2.97 -2.01 8.66
CA VAL A 200 2.43 -3.34 8.38
C VAL A 200 3.57 -4.30 8.08
N GLY A 201 3.71 -5.31 8.94
CA GLY A 201 4.84 -6.22 8.85
C GLY A 201 6.17 -5.58 9.25
N VAL A 202 7.14 -6.40 9.55
CA VAL A 202 8.51 -5.98 9.89
C VAL A 202 9.48 -6.96 9.25
N GLY A 203 10.30 -6.44 8.35
CA GLY A 203 11.39 -7.20 7.73
C GLY A 203 12.65 -7.14 8.60
N SER A 204 13.23 -8.30 8.87
CA SER A 204 14.45 -8.41 9.65
C SER A 204 15.27 -9.61 9.18
N ARG A 205 16.58 -9.56 9.44
CA ARG A 205 17.51 -10.69 9.28
C ARG A 205 18.47 -10.70 10.46
N PRO A 206 18.95 -11.87 10.90
CA PRO A 206 19.95 -11.91 11.95
C PRO A 206 21.31 -11.47 11.41
N TYR A 207 22.05 -10.68 12.19
CA TYR A 207 23.45 -10.40 11.89
C TYR A 207 24.29 -11.69 12.01
N ARG A 208 25.20 -11.90 11.06
CA ARG A 208 26.16 -12.99 11.11
C ARG A 208 27.09 -12.85 12.32
N PRO A 209 27.50 -13.96 12.97
CA PRO A 209 27.18 -15.35 12.63
C PRO A 209 25.95 -15.93 13.36
N LEU A 210 25.18 -15.14 14.13
CA LEU A 210 24.14 -15.65 15.01
C LEU A 210 22.86 -15.95 14.24
N ILE A 211 22.19 -17.05 14.62
CA ILE A 211 20.88 -17.46 14.09
C ILE A 211 20.01 -17.88 15.30
N LYS A 212 18.72 -17.55 15.25
CA LYS A 212 17.76 -17.94 16.27
C LYS A 212 16.82 -19.01 15.73
N ASP A 213 16.67 -20.11 16.43
CA ASP A 213 15.77 -21.22 16.11
C ASP A 213 16.00 -21.80 14.68
N GLY A 214 17.24 -21.69 14.14
CA GLY A 214 17.54 -22.12 12.77
C GLY A 214 16.91 -21.26 11.68
N ASN A 215 16.27 -20.13 12.03
CA ASN A 215 15.51 -19.31 11.09
C ASN A 215 16.34 -18.09 10.62
N LEU A 216 16.75 -18.11 9.34
CA LEU A 216 17.52 -17.03 8.71
C LEU A 216 16.67 -15.77 8.41
N ASN A 217 15.34 -15.89 8.46
CA ASN A 217 14.41 -14.80 8.18
C ASN A 217 13.95 -14.07 9.45
N ARG A 218 14.42 -14.47 10.62
CA ARG A 218 14.04 -13.90 11.91
C ARG A 218 15.22 -13.23 12.60
N GLY A 219 15.33 -11.91 12.45
CA GLY A 219 16.29 -11.10 13.18
C GLY A 219 16.03 -11.05 14.67
N PHE A 220 17.00 -10.55 15.45
CA PHE A 220 16.86 -10.38 16.92
C PHE A 220 16.10 -9.10 17.26
N ALA A 221 16.52 -7.96 16.71
CA ALA A 221 15.92 -6.66 17.04
C ALA A 221 16.03 -5.64 15.88
N GLN A 222 17.04 -5.78 14.98
CA GLN A 222 17.22 -4.81 13.90
C GLN A 222 16.10 -4.94 12.89
N VAL A 223 15.31 -3.88 12.73
CA VAL A 223 14.40 -3.70 11.63
C VAL A 223 15.18 -3.23 10.41
N ILE A 224 15.00 -3.88 9.26
CA ILE A 224 15.65 -3.52 8.01
C ILE A 224 14.66 -2.79 7.11
N TRP A 225 13.42 -3.34 6.94
CA TRP A 225 12.34 -2.72 6.18
C TRP A 225 10.98 -2.96 6.84
N SER A 226 9.99 -2.22 6.41
CA SER A 226 8.57 -2.40 6.76
C SER A 226 7.70 -1.76 5.69
N ASN A 227 6.41 -2.08 5.64
CA ASN A 227 5.45 -1.32 4.87
C ASN A 227 4.88 -0.19 5.73
N ALA A 228 5.19 1.04 5.40
CA ALA A 228 4.63 2.23 6.04
C ALA A 228 3.30 2.61 5.39
N VAL A 229 2.30 2.88 6.21
CA VAL A 229 0.97 3.31 5.77
C VAL A 229 0.79 4.78 6.08
N TYR A 230 0.42 5.53 5.08
CA TYR A 230 0.07 6.95 5.16
C TYR A 230 -1.36 7.16 4.70
N ILE A 231 -2.08 8.05 5.35
CA ILE A 231 -3.47 8.37 5.02
C ILE A 231 -3.64 9.89 4.98
N ARG A 232 -4.64 10.39 4.26
CA ARG A 232 -4.98 11.81 4.24
C ARG A 232 -5.13 12.35 5.66
N ASP A 233 -4.61 13.56 5.88
CA ASP A 233 -4.65 14.19 7.20
C ASP A 233 -6.11 14.41 7.63
N PRO A 234 -6.53 13.95 8.81
CA PRO A 234 -7.86 14.24 9.33
C PRO A 234 -8.19 15.73 9.46
N ALA A 235 -7.18 16.60 9.48
CA ALA A 235 -7.39 18.04 9.44
C ALA A 235 -8.13 18.51 8.17
N ASP A 236 -8.01 17.75 7.06
CA ASP A 236 -8.68 18.07 5.79
C ASP A 236 -10.12 17.55 5.71
N PHE A 237 -10.57 16.72 6.64
CA PHE A 237 -11.90 16.10 6.61
C PHE A 237 -13.08 17.09 6.58
N PRO A 238 -13.03 18.23 7.29
CA PRO A 238 -14.09 19.23 7.17
C PRO A 238 -14.24 19.80 5.75
N GLU A 239 -13.16 19.96 5.02
CA GLU A 239 -13.15 20.42 3.62
C GLU A 239 -13.59 19.31 2.68
N LEU A 240 -13.05 18.09 2.85
CA LEU A 240 -13.46 16.91 2.07
C LEU A 240 -14.94 16.61 2.20
N ALA A 241 -15.54 16.80 3.39
CA ALA A 241 -16.97 16.61 3.59
C ALA A 241 -17.83 17.54 2.74
N GLN A 242 -17.29 18.67 2.32
CA GLN A 242 -18.00 19.66 1.49
C GLN A 242 -17.68 19.51 -0.01
N SER A 243 -16.40 19.29 -0.34
CA SER A 243 -15.91 19.28 -1.72
C SER A 243 -15.94 17.88 -2.36
N GLN A 244 -15.59 16.84 -1.60
CA GLN A 244 -15.44 15.46 -2.06
C GLN A 244 -15.94 14.46 -0.99
N PRO A 245 -17.23 14.48 -0.61
CA PRO A 245 -17.75 13.67 0.49
C PRO A 245 -17.52 12.16 0.29
N GLU A 246 -17.51 11.70 -0.96
CA GLU A 246 -17.26 10.30 -1.30
C GLU A 246 -15.85 9.83 -0.89
N ALA A 247 -14.87 10.74 -0.84
CA ALA A 247 -13.52 10.44 -0.37
C ALA A 247 -13.51 9.93 1.09
N LEU A 248 -14.38 10.48 1.93
CA LEU A 248 -14.53 10.04 3.32
C LEU A 248 -15.15 8.64 3.44
N LEU A 249 -16.09 8.28 2.56
CA LEU A 249 -16.63 6.92 2.51
C LEU A 249 -15.57 5.92 2.05
N LYS A 250 -14.86 6.25 0.99
CA LYS A 250 -13.75 5.44 0.48
C LYS A 250 -12.67 5.25 1.53
N LEU A 251 -12.31 6.33 2.25
CA LEU A 251 -11.32 6.29 3.31
C LEU A 251 -11.78 5.41 4.48
N ALA A 252 -13.05 5.49 4.86
CA ALA A 252 -13.62 4.62 5.89
C ALA A 252 -13.56 3.14 5.48
N VAL A 253 -13.88 2.82 4.22
CA VAL A 253 -13.79 1.44 3.69
C VAL A 253 -12.34 0.97 3.67
N LEU A 254 -11.40 1.78 3.15
CA LEU A 254 -9.97 1.44 3.08
C LEU A 254 -9.40 1.15 4.48
N THR A 255 -9.61 2.05 5.43
CA THR A 255 -9.04 1.92 6.77
C THR A 255 -9.66 0.79 7.58
N HIS A 256 -10.96 0.54 7.40
CA HIS A 256 -11.63 -0.63 7.99
C HIS A 256 -11.09 -1.95 7.41
N GLU A 257 -11.12 -2.09 6.08
CA GLU A 257 -10.86 -3.37 5.41
C GLU A 257 -9.38 -3.76 5.39
N LEU A 258 -8.49 -2.79 5.17
CA LEU A 258 -7.06 -3.09 5.01
C LEU A 258 -6.31 -3.12 6.35
N TYR A 259 -6.74 -2.32 7.32
CA TYR A 259 -5.95 -2.09 8.53
C TYR A 259 -6.69 -2.36 9.84
N GLY A 260 -8.00 -2.61 9.80
CA GLY A 260 -8.81 -2.74 11.03
C GLY A 260 -8.82 -1.45 11.86
N ALA A 261 -8.55 -0.29 11.25
CA ALA A 261 -8.53 1.02 11.91
C ALA A 261 -9.97 1.56 12.06
N PHE A 262 -10.75 0.88 12.91
CA PHE A 262 -12.19 1.16 13.08
C PHE A 262 -12.46 2.54 13.67
N ASP A 263 -11.59 3.04 14.51
CA ASP A 263 -11.66 4.38 15.08
C ASP A 263 -11.47 5.46 14.01
N PHE A 264 -10.52 5.26 13.10
CA PHE A 264 -10.31 6.16 11.98
C PHE A 264 -11.46 6.10 10.97
N ALA A 265 -11.96 4.90 10.66
CA ALA A 265 -13.16 4.73 9.84
C ALA A 265 -14.37 5.44 10.45
N ALA A 266 -14.58 5.33 11.78
CA ALA A 266 -15.63 6.05 12.49
C ALA A 266 -15.47 7.58 12.38
N LEU A 267 -14.24 8.10 12.46
CA LEU A 267 -13.95 9.51 12.29
C LEU A 267 -14.31 10.01 10.89
N ALA A 268 -13.90 9.28 9.83
CA ALA A 268 -14.26 9.60 8.47
C ALA A 268 -15.81 9.59 8.25
N LEU A 269 -16.49 8.56 8.76
CA LEU A 269 -17.96 8.48 8.72
C LEU A 269 -18.66 9.58 9.55
N GLN A 270 -18.02 10.08 10.61
CA GLN A 270 -18.56 11.21 11.40
C GLN A 270 -18.55 12.49 10.56
N HIS A 271 -17.46 12.80 9.89
CA HIS A 271 -17.36 13.98 9.03
C HIS A 271 -18.30 13.89 7.83
N TYR A 272 -18.35 12.73 7.16
CA TYR A 272 -19.34 12.50 6.10
C TYR A 272 -20.77 12.66 6.63
N GLY A 273 -21.06 12.02 7.75
CA GLY A 273 -22.41 11.97 8.32
C GLY A 273 -22.92 13.34 8.78
N ALA A 274 -22.05 14.22 9.23
CA ALA A 274 -22.44 15.55 9.69
C ALA A 274 -23.17 16.38 8.61
N ALA A 275 -22.78 16.19 7.35
CA ALA A 275 -23.35 16.92 6.22
C ALA A 275 -24.38 16.09 5.42
N HIS A 276 -24.21 14.76 5.33
CA HIS A 276 -24.92 13.93 4.35
C HIS A 276 -25.83 12.86 4.96
N LYS A 277 -25.47 12.27 6.12
CA LYS A 277 -26.21 11.19 6.77
C LYS A 277 -26.04 11.26 8.29
N PRO A 278 -26.76 12.15 8.99
CA PRO A 278 -26.67 12.27 10.45
C PRO A 278 -26.88 10.94 11.15
N GLY A 279 -26.00 10.61 12.10
CA GLY A 279 -26.05 9.38 12.87
C GLY A 279 -25.29 8.18 12.28
N LEU A 280 -24.74 8.27 11.07
CA LEU A 280 -24.04 7.17 10.40
C LEU A 280 -22.87 6.62 11.25
N ALA A 281 -21.98 7.48 11.74
CA ALA A 281 -20.89 7.05 12.62
C ALA A 281 -21.37 6.41 13.92
N THR A 282 -22.46 6.93 14.50
CA THR A 282 -23.04 6.36 15.71
C THR A 282 -23.60 4.95 15.44
N ALA A 283 -24.25 4.74 14.30
CA ALA A 283 -24.73 3.43 13.87
C ALA A 283 -23.56 2.45 13.65
N TYR A 284 -22.49 2.90 12.98
CA TYR A 284 -21.28 2.13 12.75
C TYR A 284 -20.60 1.70 14.07
N ILE A 285 -20.37 2.63 14.99
CA ILE A 285 -19.78 2.35 16.32
C ILE A 285 -20.65 1.34 17.07
N ARG A 286 -21.99 1.50 17.04
CA ARG A 286 -22.90 0.55 17.69
C ARG A 286 -22.82 -0.84 17.08
N ALA A 287 -22.74 -0.94 15.76
CA ALA A 287 -22.58 -2.23 15.07
C ALA A 287 -21.27 -2.92 15.47
N LEU A 288 -20.15 -2.20 15.55
CA LEU A 288 -18.88 -2.72 16.04
C LEU A 288 -18.98 -3.23 17.48
N MET A 289 -19.55 -2.44 18.40
CA MET A 289 -19.69 -2.81 19.81
C MET A 289 -20.61 -4.04 20.02
N VAL A 290 -21.59 -4.25 19.15
CA VAL A 290 -22.44 -5.44 19.18
C VAL A 290 -21.69 -6.66 18.68
N ALA A 291 -20.90 -6.52 17.61
CA ALA A 291 -20.16 -7.62 17.02
C ALA A 291 -18.90 -8.00 17.83
N ASP A 292 -18.26 -7.02 18.46
CA ASP A 292 -17.10 -7.22 19.35
C ASP A 292 -17.29 -6.42 20.65
N PRO A 293 -17.71 -7.09 21.74
CA PRO A 293 -17.91 -6.44 23.04
C PRO A 293 -16.65 -5.87 23.70
N SER A 294 -15.46 -6.16 23.19
CA SER A 294 -14.21 -5.54 23.66
C SER A 294 -14.07 -4.09 23.18
N ILE A 295 -14.81 -3.71 22.12
CA ILE A 295 -14.87 -2.35 21.61
C ILE A 295 -15.89 -1.53 22.43
N THR A 296 -15.44 -0.41 22.99
CA THR A 296 -16.27 0.50 23.77
C THR A 296 -16.11 1.93 23.28
N ALA A 297 -17.15 2.74 23.41
CA ALA A 297 -17.09 4.17 23.13
C ALA A 297 -17.28 4.97 24.43
N GLN A 298 -16.44 5.97 24.64
CA GLN A 298 -16.65 6.97 25.68
C GLN A 298 -17.57 8.09 25.16
N LYS A 299 -18.39 8.65 26.06
CA LYS A 299 -19.27 9.77 25.75
C LYS A 299 -18.50 11.08 25.59
#